data_cecbd2dc4ab99114c7c65ea42d4037a5
#
_entry.id   cecbd2dc4ab99114c7c65ea42d4037a5
#
_cell.length_a   1.000
_cell.length_b   1.000
_cell.length_c   1.000
_cell.angle_alpha   90.00
_cell.angle_beta   90.00
_cell.angle_gamma   90.00
#
_symmetry.space_group_name_H-M   'P 1'
#
loop_
_entity.id
_entity.type
_entity.pdbx_description
1 polymer ?
#
loop_
_entity_poly.entity_id
_entity_poly.type
_entity_poly.pdbx_seq_one_letter_code
_entity_poly.pdbx_strand_id
1 'polypeptide(L)'
;MVKPIIIAIGAIPAIFAILIMVPMVTMPDTPTSAINPNDTIKIEYTKHDLAIISFGVTEKTVSANTQILTIKNDGTIEYNVIIDDGSTQSHLTSTISNQNMEKISALIKETGFMSIPDQSFPIIDDVTEYTKSTIKVTLNGKTSQIFWPEQDATDKLIPPIITMVESELEQIINQITE
;
A
#
# COMPACT_ATOMS: atom_id res chain seq x y z
N MET A 1 23.33 -44.74 -36.25
CA MET A 1 21.94 -44.49 -35.76
C MET A 1 22.01 -44.04 -34.32
N VAL A 2 21.66 -42.80 -34.04
CA VAL A 2 21.60 -42.29 -32.65
C VAL A 2 20.38 -42.89 -31.97
N LYS A 3 20.58 -43.53 -30.81
CA LYS A 3 19.48 -44.19 -30.10
C LYS A 3 18.47 -43.09 -29.64
N PRO A 4 17.15 -43.28 -29.83
CA PRO A 4 16.12 -42.28 -29.50
C PRO A 4 16.16 -41.81 -28.03
N ILE A 5 16.67 -42.65 -27.13
CA ILE A 5 16.86 -42.33 -25.71
C ILE A 5 17.86 -41.17 -25.51
N ILE A 6 18.94 -41.08 -26.31
CA ILE A 6 19.94 -40.01 -26.20
C ILE A 6 19.35 -38.68 -26.63
N ILE A 7 18.46 -38.68 -27.62
CA ILE A 7 17.75 -37.50 -28.09
C ILE A 7 16.77 -37.01 -27.00
N ALA A 8 16.04 -37.92 -26.33
CA ALA A 8 15.12 -37.60 -25.27
C ALA A 8 15.85 -37.00 -24.04
N ILE A 9 16.99 -37.54 -23.63
CA ILE A 9 17.79 -37.06 -22.49
C ILE A 9 18.35 -35.63 -22.79
N GLY A 10 18.71 -35.34 -24.03
CA GLY A 10 19.21 -34.02 -24.43
C GLY A 10 18.09 -32.98 -24.60
N ALA A 11 16.89 -33.42 -25.00
CA ALA A 11 15.77 -32.50 -25.24
C ALA A 11 15.15 -31.94 -23.93
N ILE A 12 15.13 -32.71 -22.86
CA ILE A 12 14.54 -32.28 -21.57
C ILE A 12 15.22 -31.02 -21.00
N PRO A 13 16.55 -30.96 -20.81
CA PRO A 13 17.20 -29.76 -20.32
C PRO A 13 17.08 -28.56 -21.29
N ALA A 14 17.02 -28.79 -22.59
CA ALA A 14 16.82 -27.75 -23.57
C ALA A 14 15.40 -27.12 -23.45
N ILE A 15 14.37 -27.96 -23.25
CA ILE A 15 12.99 -27.47 -23.03
C ILE A 15 12.91 -26.68 -21.72
N PHE A 16 13.53 -27.17 -20.63
CA PHE A 16 13.58 -26.43 -19.36
C PHE A 16 14.32 -25.11 -19.50
N ALA A 17 15.44 -25.05 -20.22
CA ALA A 17 16.16 -23.80 -20.47
C ALA A 17 15.32 -22.80 -21.27
N ILE A 18 14.54 -23.23 -22.25
CA ILE A 18 13.62 -22.39 -23.01
C ILE A 18 12.48 -21.91 -22.12
N LEU A 19 11.88 -22.79 -21.30
CA LEU A 19 10.80 -22.43 -20.38
C LEU A 19 11.22 -21.39 -19.32
N ILE A 20 12.49 -21.39 -18.92
CA ILE A 20 13.04 -20.40 -17.99
C ILE A 20 13.45 -19.11 -18.72
N MET A 21 14.04 -19.24 -19.93
CA MET A 21 14.50 -18.09 -20.71
C MET A 21 13.34 -17.26 -21.29
N VAL A 22 12.28 -17.89 -21.77
CA VAL A 22 11.15 -17.19 -22.39
C VAL A 22 10.51 -16.19 -21.41
N PRO A 23 10.20 -16.53 -20.15
CA PRO A 23 9.70 -15.53 -19.19
C PRO A 23 10.71 -14.42 -18.89
N MET A 24 12.01 -14.70 -18.82
CA MET A 24 13.03 -13.69 -18.58
C MET A 24 13.18 -12.68 -19.73
N VAL A 25 12.99 -13.13 -20.96
CA VAL A 25 13.11 -12.28 -22.16
C VAL A 25 11.78 -11.62 -22.52
N THR A 26 10.65 -12.24 -22.15
CA THR A 26 9.29 -11.75 -22.41
C THR A 26 8.63 -11.15 -21.17
N MET A 27 9.34 -11.03 -20.02
CA MET A 27 8.84 -10.15 -18.97
C MET A 27 8.61 -8.80 -19.63
N PRO A 28 7.36 -8.34 -19.78
CA PRO A 28 7.14 -6.98 -20.23
C PRO A 28 7.89 -6.11 -19.21
N ASP A 29 8.77 -5.24 -19.71
CA ASP A 29 9.17 -4.09 -18.93
C ASP A 29 7.89 -3.57 -18.29
N THR A 30 7.89 -3.40 -16.97
CA THR A 30 6.75 -2.79 -16.26
C THR A 30 6.28 -1.63 -17.12
N PRO A 31 5.02 -1.63 -17.56
CA PRO A 31 4.59 -0.66 -18.54
C PRO A 31 4.84 0.75 -18.00
N THR A 32 5.91 1.36 -18.43
CA THR A 32 6.25 2.78 -18.23
C THR A 32 5.14 3.71 -18.76
N SER A 33 4.16 3.13 -19.46
CA SER A 33 3.00 3.82 -20.01
C SER A 33 1.93 4.21 -18.98
N ALA A 34 1.94 3.65 -17.78
CA ALA A 34 0.99 4.02 -16.72
C ALA A 34 1.28 5.40 -16.14
N ILE A 35 2.53 5.87 -16.24
CA ILE A 35 2.94 7.16 -15.69
C ILE A 35 3.02 8.16 -16.82
N ASN A 36 2.03 9.04 -16.88
CA ASN A 36 2.13 10.22 -17.71
C ASN A 36 3.03 11.25 -16.98
N PRO A 37 4.10 11.78 -17.60
CA PRO A 37 4.97 12.78 -16.97
C PRO A 37 4.23 14.03 -16.47
N ASN A 38 3.03 14.27 -16.98
CA ASN A 38 2.19 15.39 -16.57
C ASN A 38 1.21 15.05 -15.43
N ASP A 39 1.20 13.79 -14.97
CA ASP A 39 0.33 13.44 -13.83
C ASP A 39 0.83 14.10 -12.56
N THR A 40 -0.11 14.62 -11.80
CA THR A 40 0.15 15.14 -10.46
C THR A 40 -0.48 14.22 -9.43
N ILE A 41 0.32 13.70 -8.53
CA ILE A 41 -0.15 12.79 -7.47
C ILE A 41 0.28 13.31 -6.10
N LYS A 42 -0.65 13.26 -5.15
CA LYS A 42 -0.39 13.46 -3.72
C LYS A 42 -1.06 12.31 -2.96
N ILE A 43 -0.32 11.70 -2.05
CA ILE A 43 -0.80 10.61 -1.22
C ILE A 43 -0.66 11.02 0.25
N GLU A 44 -1.73 10.87 1.00
CA GLU A 44 -1.76 11.06 2.46
C GLU A 44 -2.22 9.74 3.08
N TYR A 45 -1.35 9.11 3.87
CA TYR A 45 -1.65 7.90 4.61
C TYR A 45 -1.61 8.20 6.10
N THR A 46 -2.65 7.82 6.80
CA THR A 46 -2.75 7.99 8.25
C THR A 46 -3.12 6.67 8.89
N LYS A 47 -2.42 6.32 9.96
CA LYS A 47 -2.65 5.12 10.78
C LYS A 47 -2.84 5.54 12.22
N HIS A 48 -3.98 5.17 12.81
CA HIS A 48 -4.32 5.48 14.19
C HIS A 48 -4.39 4.18 14.99
N ASP A 49 -3.70 4.13 16.10
CA ASP A 49 -3.91 3.11 17.13
C ASP A 49 -4.98 3.63 18.08
N LEU A 50 -6.16 3.04 18.04
CA LEU A 50 -7.37 3.50 18.73
C LEU A 50 -7.72 2.59 19.91
N ALA A 51 -8.13 3.20 21.02
CA ALA A 51 -8.70 2.50 22.14
C ALA A 51 -10.10 3.05 22.46
N ILE A 52 -11.05 2.18 22.74
CA ILE A 52 -12.41 2.52 23.18
C ILE A 52 -12.43 2.47 24.71
N ILE A 53 -12.61 3.61 25.35
CA ILE A 53 -12.69 3.72 26.79
C ILE A 53 -14.15 3.92 27.16
N SER A 54 -14.69 2.98 27.97
CA SER A 54 -16.07 3.04 28.47
C SER A 54 -16.13 3.82 29.78
N PHE A 55 -17.02 4.80 29.83
CA PHE A 55 -17.34 5.59 31.03
C PHE A 55 -18.78 5.31 31.46
N GLY A 56 -19.08 4.08 31.84
CA GLY A 56 -20.43 3.63 32.19
C GLY A 56 -21.35 3.52 30.96
N VAL A 57 -22.23 4.50 30.75
CA VAL A 57 -23.14 4.50 29.57
C VAL A 57 -22.62 5.22 28.35
N THR A 58 -21.41 5.77 28.41
CA THR A 58 -20.78 6.49 27.31
C THR A 58 -19.44 5.87 26.97
N GLU A 59 -19.12 5.83 25.69
CA GLU A 59 -17.85 5.36 25.17
C GLU A 59 -17.12 6.52 24.47
N LYS A 60 -15.82 6.55 24.61
CA LYS A 60 -14.95 7.51 23.94
C LYS A 60 -13.81 6.77 23.23
N THR A 61 -13.67 6.99 21.94
CA THR A 61 -12.49 6.53 21.21
C THR A 61 -11.36 7.54 21.38
N VAL A 62 -10.21 7.07 21.82
CA VAL A 62 -8.97 7.85 21.94
C VAL A 62 -7.90 7.25 21.05
N SER A 63 -7.00 8.09 20.54
CA SER A 63 -5.85 7.64 19.75
C SER A 63 -4.63 7.63 20.65
N ALA A 64 -4.02 6.47 20.84
CA ALA A 64 -2.76 6.33 21.58
C ALA A 64 -1.57 6.79 20.72
N ASN A 65 -1.64 6.53 19.41
CA ASN A 65 -0.59 6.88 18.47
C ASN A 65 -1.22 7.18 17.10
N THR A 66 -0.67 8.15 16.39
CA THR A 66 -1.07 8.50 15.03
C THR A 66 0.18 8.66 14.17
N GLN A 67 0.28 7.86 13.12
CA GLN A 67 1.32 7.97 12.11
C GLN A 67 0.73 8.65 10.87
N ILE A 68 1.42 9.62 10.32
CA ILE A 68 0.99 10.38 9.15
C ILE A 68 2.14 10.42 8.14
N LEU A 69 1.93 9.81 6.98
CA LEU A 69 2.82 9.87 5.83
C LEU A 69 2.19 10.74 4.75
N THR A 70 2.92 11.71 4.25
CA THR A 70 2.53 12.52 3.09
C THR A 70 3.60 12.39 2.01
N ILE A 71 3.19 11.96 0.82
CA ILE A 71 4.03 11.91 -0.37
C ILE A 71 3.51 12.98 -1.34
N LYS A 72 4.38 13.94 -1.68
CA LYS A 72 4.05 15.03 -2.60
C LYS A 72 4.46 14.69 -4.03
N ASN A 73 3.90 15.42 -4.98
CA ASN A 73 4.18 15.22 -6.41
C ASN A 73 5.65 15.43 -6.80
N ASP A 74 6.39 16.24 -6.05
CA ASP A 74 7.82 16.48 -6.23
C ASP A 74 8.71 15.37 -5.63
N GLY A 75 8.09 14.30 -5.11
CA GLY A 75 8.78 13.21 -4.45
C GLY A 75 9.14 13.47 -3.00
N THR A 76 8.79 14.63 -2.44
CA THR A 76 9.02 14.92 -1.03
C THR A 76 8.14 14.04 -0.16
N ILE A 77 8.75 13.41 0.85
CA ILE A 77 8.08 12.64 1.89
C ILE A 77 8.13 13.43 3.20
N GLU A 78 7.00 13.52 3.87
CA GLU A 78 6.89 14.00 5.25
C GLU A 78 6.25 12.89 6.09
N TYR A 79 6.92 12.47 7.15
CA TYR A 79 6.42 11.46 8.07
C TYR A 79 6.41 11.99 9.49
N ASN A 80 5.26 11.89 10.15
CA ASN A 80 5.04 12.38 11.50
C ASN A 80 4.45 11.27 12.37
N VAL A 81 4.90 11.21 13.63
CA VAL A 81 4.29 10.38 14.67
C VAL A 81 3.81 11.30 15.78
N ILE A 82 2.52 11.22 16.07
CA ILE A 82 1.84 12.01 17.10
C ILE A 82 1.33 11.05 18.17
N ILE A 83 1.64 11.32 19.43
CA ILE A 83 1.18 10.53 20.58
C ILE A 83 -0.11 11.12 21.17
N ASP A 84 -0.69 10.44 22.14
CA ASP A 84 -2.00 10.71 22.74
C ASP A 84 -2.20 12.13 23.30
N ASP A 85 -1.13 12.78 23.77
CA ASP A 85 -1.13 14.15 24.26
C ASP A 85 -1.13 15.22 23.13
N GLY A 86 -1.11 14.77 21.86
CA GLY A 86 -1.02 15.62 20.67
C GLY A 86 0.38 16.14 20.38
N SER A 87 1.39 15.72 21.13
CA SER A 87 2.80 16.09 20.85
C SER A 87 3.33 15.27 19.67
N THR A 88 4.19 15.90 18.86
CA THR A 88 4.90 15.22 17.78
C THR A 88 6.13 14.52 18.35
N GLN A 89 6.10 13.19 18.36
CA GLN A 89 7.22 12.37 18.81
C GLN A 89 8.34 12.31 17.76
N SER A 90 7.97 12.25 16.48
CA SER A 90 8.92 12.18 15.37
C SER A 90 8.44 12.99 14.20
N HIS A 91 9.36 13.69 13.54
CA HIS A 91 9.14 14.37 12.28
C HIS A 91 10.34 14.09 11.37
N LEU A 92 10.09 13.40 10.26
CA LEU A 92 11.10 13.06 9.27
C LEU A 92 10.70 13.64 7.92
N THR A 93 11.69 14.19 7.24
CA THR A 93 11.52 14.62 5.83
C THR A 93 12.56 13.88 4.99
N SER A 94 12.10 13.29 3.90
CA SER A 94 12.92 12.51 2.97
C SER A 94 12.46 12.71 1.54
N THR A 95 13.05 11.97 0.61
CA THR A 95 12.63 11.96 -0.80
C THR A 95 12.43 10.51 -1.23
N ILE A 96 11.31 10.24 -1.87
CA ILE A 96 11.02 8.93 -2.45
C ILE A 96 11.91 8.69 -3.69
N SER A 97 12.38 7.46 -3.87
CA SER A 97 13.07 7.10 -5.10
C SER A 97 12.10 7.15 -6.29
N ASN A 98 12.60 7.48 -7.49
CA ASN A 98 11.78 7.47 -8.71
C ASN A 98 11.08 6.12 -8.90
N GLN A 99 11.79 5.02 -8.64
CA GLN A 99 11.23 3.67 -8.76
C GLN A 99 10.04 3.44 -7.82
N ASN A 100 10.14 3.84 -6.56
CA ASN A 100 9.03 3.69 -5.59
C ASN A 100 7.87 4.61 -5.95
N MET A 101 8.16 5.84 -6.41
CA MET A 101 7.12 6.78 -6.87
C MET A 101 6.38 6.24 -8.09
N GLU A 102 7.10 5.66 -9.04
CA GLU A 102 6.52 4.99 -10.21
C GLU A 102 5.66 3.80 -9.79
N LYS A 103 6.18 2.95 -8.91
CA LYS A 103 5.49 1.75 -8.42
C LYS A 103 4.17 2.09 -7.73
N ILE A 104 4.17 3.03 -6.77
CA ILE A 104 2.95 3.41 -6.04
C ILE A 104 1.96 4.13 -6.97
N SER A 105 2.44 4.96 -7.89
CA SER A 105 1.59 5.66 -8.85
C SER A 105 0.93 4.69 -9.83
N ALA A 106 1.67 3.72 -10.35
CA ALA A 106 1.16 2.65 -11.21
C ALA A 106 0.13 1.80 -10.45
N LEU A 107 0.44 1.42 -9.21
CA LEU A 107 -0.47 0.65 -8.37
C LEU A 107 -1.81 1.38 -8.20
N ILE A 108 -1.81 2.67 -7.86
CA ILE A 108 -3.04 3.47 -7.69
C ILE A 108 -3.83 3.59 -9.00
N LYS A 109 -3.16 3.79 -10.13
CA LYS A 109 -3.81 4.03 -11.43
C LYS A 109 -4.35 2.75 -12.05
N GLU A 110 -3.53 1.69 -12.09
CA GLU A 110 -3.84 0.46 -12.83
C GLU A 110 -4.80 -0.46 -12.08
N THR A 111 -4.75 -0.46 -10.75
CA THR A 111 -5.62 -1.31 -9.94
C THR A 111 -7.03 -0.74 -9.76
N GLY A 112 -7.28 0.50 -10.21
CA GLY A 112 -8.58 1.16 -10.05
C GLY A 112 -8.83 1.67 -8.64
N PHE A 113 -7.78 1.93 -7.83
CA PHE A 113 -7.91 2.46 -6.47
C PHE A 113 -8.81 3.71 -6.42
N MET A 114 -8.67 4.63 -7.40
CA MET A 114 -9.47 5.85 -7.51
C MET A 114 -10.96 5.61 -7.79
N SER A 115 -11.35 4.37 -8.10
CA SER A 115 -12.73 3.95 -8.41
C SER A 115 -13.36 3.11 -7.31
N ILE A 116 -12.63 2.85 -6.23
CA ILE A 116 -13.19 2.14 -5.06
C ILE A 116 -14.31 3.02 -4.49
N PRO A 117 -15.53 2.48 -4.35
CA PRO A 117 -16.63 3.23 -3.77
C PRO A 117 -16.35 3.50 -2.29
N ASP A 118 -16.92 4.59 -1.78
CA ASP A 118 -16.90 4.87 -0.35
C ASP A 118 -17.63 3.74 0.39
N GLN A 119 -16.87 2.92 1.11
CA GLN A 119 -17.36 1.77 1.85
C GLN A 119 -17.16 2.00 3.34
N SER A 120 -18.18 1.66 4.11
CA SER A 120 -18.08 1.63 5.57
C SER A 120 -17.64 0.24 6.02
N PHE A 121 -16.64 0.20 6.88
CA PHE A 121 -16.16 -1.00 7.58
C PHE A 121 -16.52 -0.85 9.07
N PRO A 122 -17.70 -1.35 9.51
CA PRO A 122 -18.10 -1.25 10.91
C PRO A 122 -17.15 -2.06 11.79
N ILE A 123 -16.91 -1.55 12.98
CA ILE A 123 -16.17 -2.27 14.01
C ILE A 123 -17.08 -3.32 14.63
N ILE A 124 -16.54 -4.52 14.90
CA ILE A 124 -17.23 -5.60 15.57
C ILE A 124 -17.48 -5.19 17.03
N ASP A 125 -18.64 -5.56 17.57
CA ASP A 125 -18.94 -5.41 19.00
C ASP A 125 -17.84 -6.13 19.81
N ASP A 126 -17.52 -5.60 21.00
CA ASP A 126 -16.48 -6.11 21.92
C ASP A 126 -15.01 -5.83 21.52
N VAL A 127 -14.74 -5.20 20.40
CA VAL A 127 -13.39 -4.70 20.06
C VAL A 127 -13.13 -3.41 20.82
N THR A 128 -12.15 -3.44 21.74
CA THR A 128 -11.78 -2.27 22.56
C THR A 128 -10.53 -1.55 22.08
N GLU A 129 -9.70 -2.23 21.31
CA GLU A 129 -8.46 -1.68 20.72
C GLU A 129 -8.36 -2.13 19.27
N TYR A 130 -8.05 -1.23 18.37
CA TYR A 130 -7.86 -1.53 16.95
C TYR A 130 -7.08 -0.45 16.23
N THR A 131 -6.45 -0.85 15.13
CA THR A 131 -5.81 0.09 14.21
C THR A 131 -6.79 0.53 13.14
N LYS A 132 -6.86 1.84 12.85
CA LYS A 132 -7.63 2.42 11.77
C LYS A 132 -6.72 3.11 10.77
N SER A 133 -6.77 2.66 9.54
CA SER A 133 -6.01 3.24 8.43
C SER A 133 -6.87 4.13 7.54
N THR A 134 -6.26 5.14 6.95
CA THR A 134 -6.86 6.04 5.98
C THR A 134 -5.87 6.31 4.87
N ILE A 135 -6.26 6.11 3.62
CA ILE A 135 -5.52 6.58 2.46
C ILE A 135 -6.34 7.62 1.72
N LYS A 136 -5.76 8.78 1.49
CA LYS A 136 -6.30 9.82 0.65
C LYS A 136 -5.35 10.08 -0.50
N VAL A 137 -5.84 9.88 -1.71
CA VAL A 137 -5.08 10.10 -2.95
C VAL A 137 -5.72 11.24 -3.73
N THR A 138 -4.90 12.19 -4.14
CA THR A 138 -5.27 13.21 -5.11
C THR A 138 -4.48 12.99 -6.39
N LEU A 139 -5.15 12.62 -7.46
CA LEU A 139 -4.57 12.36 -8.77
C LEU A 139 -5.21 13.29 -9.80
N ASN A 140 -4.41 14.16 -10.43
CA ASN A 140 -4.89 15.12 -11.44
C ASN A 140 -6.10 15.94 -10.98
N GLY A 141 -6.09 16.37 -9.71
CA GLY A 141 -7.17 17.14 -9.10
C GLY A 141 -8.40 16.33 -8.64
N LYS A 142 -8.47 15.04 -8.93
CA LYS A 142 -9.51 14.16 -8.36
C LYS A 142 -9.01 13.55 -7.06
N THR A 143 -9.83 13.57 -6.03
CA THR A 143 -9.51 13.00 -4.72
C THR A 143 -10.39 11.80 -4.42
N SER A 144 -9.76 10.72 -3.95
CA SER A 144 -10.42 9.55 -3.36
C SER A 144 -9.88 9.35 -1.95
N GLN A 145 -10.73 9.00 -1.00
CA GLN A 145 -10.35 8.76 0.38
C GLN A 145 -11.08 7.50 0.88
N ILE A 146 -10.33 6.62 1.50
CA ILE A 146 -10.83 5.34 1.99
C ILE A 146 -10.37 5.17 3.44
N PHE A 147 -11.27 4.66 4.28
CA PHE A 147 -11.05 4.37 5.71
C PHE A 147 -11.32 2.90 5.94
N TRP A 148 -10.47 2.23 6.69
CA TRP A 148 -10.72 0.86 7.13
C TRP A 148 -10.01 0.58 8.46
N PRO A 149 -10.57 -0.31 9.30
CA PRO A 149 -9.87 -0.85 10.46
C PRO A 149 -8.96 -2.00 10.02
N GLU A 150 -8.17 -2.53 10.92
CA GLU A 150 -7.53 -3.83 10.70
C GLU A 150 -8.59 -4.94 10.49
N GLN A 151 -8.21 -6.02 9.78
CA GLN A 151 -9.15 -7.07 9.37
C GLN A 151 -9.84 -7.75 10.55
N ASP A 152 -9.14 -7.91 11.68
CA ASP A 152 -9.67 -8.57 12.86
C ASP A 152 -10.71 -7.73 13.62
N ALA A 153 -10.76 -6.43 13.35
CA ALA A 153 -11.72 -5.51 13.95
C ALA A 153 -13.00 -5.30 13.12
N THR A 154 -13.16 -6.00 11.99
CA THR A 154 -14.34 -5.90 11.14
C THR A 154 -14.71 -7.22 10.48
N ASP A 155 -16.02 -7.50 10.39
CA ASP A 155 -16.55 -8.66 9.66
C ASP A 155 -16.50 -8.49 8.13
N LYS A 156 -16.30 -7.27 7.65
CA LYS A 156 -16.21 -7.01 6.21
C LYS A 156 -14.81 -7.32 5.69
N LEU A 157 -14.75 -8.05 4.58
CA LEU A 157 -13.50 -8.26 3.87
C LEU A 157 -12.98 -6.93 3.31
N ILE A 158 -11.76 -6.56 3.71
CA ILE A 158 -11.05 -5.41 3.16
C ILE A 158 -10.54 -5.79 1.76
N PRO A 159 -10.88 -5.03 0.71
CA PRO A 159 -10.44 -5.34 -0.64
C PRO A 159 -8.92 -5.44 -0.75
N PRO A 160 -8.36 -6.49 -1.39
CA PRO A 160 -6.91 -6.68 -1.50
C PRO A 160 -6.14 -5.51 -2.10
N ILE A 161 -6.78 -4.73 -2.97
CA ILE A 161 -6.21 -3.52 -3.54
C ILE A 161 -5.86 -2.46 -2.46
N ILE A 162 -6.67 -2.34 -1.42
CA ILE A 162 -6.43 -1.41 -0.31
C ILE A 162 -5.19 -1.87 0.47
N THR A 163 -5.14 -3.15 0.84
CA THR A 163 -4.02 -3.72 1.59
C THR A 163 -2.72 -3.75 0.79
N MET A 164 -2.79 -3.87 -0.54
CA MET A 164 -1.61 -3.76 -1.42
C MET A 164 -1.03 -2.35 -1.41
N VAL A 165 -1.88 -1.32 -1.53
CA VAL A 165 -1.43 0.08 -1.47
C VAL A 165 -0.89 0.40 -0.07
N GLU A 166 -1.56 -0.05 0.99
CA GLU A 166 -1.11 0.09 2.38
C GLU A 166 0.28 -0.53 2.59
N SER A 167 0.46 -1.77 2.16
CA SER A 167 1.76 -2.47 2.28
C SER A 167 2.90 -1.73 1.57
N GLU A 168 2.65 -1.13 0.42
CA GLU A 168 3.65 -0.33 -0.28
C GLU A 168 4.01 0.94 0.49
N LEU A 169 3.02 1.61 1.08
CA LEU A 169 3.24 2.80 1.91
C LEU A 169 4.00 2.47 3.19
N GLU A 170 3.71 1.32 3.83
CA GLU A 170 4.46 0.84 4.99
C GLU A 170 5.91 0.49 4.65
N GLN A 171 6.17 -0.08 3.47
CA GLN A 171 7.54 -0.29 3.01
C GLN A 171 8.31 1.03 2.86
N ILE A 172 7.66 2.07 2.34
CA ILE A 172 8.26 3.41 2.24
C ILE A 172 8.56 3.98 3.64
N ILE A 173 7.64 3.85 4.60
CA ILE A 173 7.85 4.26 5.98
C ILE A 173 9.07 3.55 6.57
N ASN A 174 9.16 2.23 6.44
CA ASN A 174 10.28 1.44 6.95
C ASN A 174 11.61 1.92 6.38
N GLN A 175 11.66 2.20 5.06
CA GLN A 175 12.89 2.68 4.40
C GLN A 175 13.37 4.06 4.88
N ILE A 176 12.48 4.92 5.36
CA ILE A 176 12.85 6.27 5.84
C ILE A 176 13.07 6.33 7.35
N THR A 177 12.70 5.29 8.08
CA THR A 177 12.85 5.18 9.55
C THR A 177 14.02 4.30 9.97
N GLU A 178 14.62 3.53 9.05
CA GLU A 178 15.88 2.80 9.23
C GLU A 178 17.10 3.74 9.15
#